data_9835d2c1b16d115dffb6d73638f104d8
#
_entry.id   9835d2c1b16d115dffb6d73638f104d8
#
_cell.length_a   1.000
_cell.length_b   1.000
_cell.length_c   1.000
_cell.angle_alpha   90.00
_cell.angle_beta   90.00
_cell.angle_gamma   90.00
#
_symmetry.space_group_name_H-M   'P 1'
#
loop_
_entity.id
_entity.type
_entity.pdbx_description
1 polymer ?
#
loop_
_entity_poly.entity_id
_entity_poly.type
_entity_poly.pdbx_seq_one_letter_code
_entity_poly.pdbx_strand_id
1 'polypeptide(L)'
;MRDPESNVLEFVAGCAVDADIYYLAAAIGPGHEYYDPDPGPPTRMFLYQRQTAEKWFYHDLPDFQVMSAQFMPEKNGRPRRVLALDFYGQLEDYSRVGATIEHISPEGPEFSGGLTALRRVGEEIFCCGVGGMIFHRAASGWRQLPTNFPARERIESEDDDILDDFESWLDCVGHLFEAVGANPLPENPAEREAVLRRLFEDTCSQLRDQGSRSIIEQVDALSAAVLNDLCGSGYDDLYAVGLHGLISHWNGSAWQTPKSVTTSHLLNAVMTETGDMLVVGHQATIVIGNIGTSFECLPHEISEDVDFYCACQHRQSIYIGSDNGLYLYSPSSGVVERLEVGIPEELRDATIVDISSVGSVLWVLTPWDLMRFDGAAWQVIVHPDNG
;
A
#
# COMPACT_ATOMS: atom_id res chain seq x y z
N MET A 1 -25.53 -7.11 -2.48
CA MET A 1 -24.22 -7.33 -3.11
C MET A 1 -24.32 -6.72 -4.50
N ARG A 2 -23.58 -5.66 -4.80
CA ARG A 2 -23.59 -5.06 -6.13
C ARG A 2 -22.93 -6.04 -7.09
N ASP A 3 -23.37 -6.04 -8.35
CA ASP A 3 -22.79 -6.89 -9.40
C ASP A 3 -21.38 -6.32 -9.72
N PRO A 4 -20.29 -7.08 -9.52
CA PRO A 4 -18.93 -6.60 -9.81
C PRO A 4 -18.73 -6.26 -11.29
N GLU A 5 -19.48 -6.90 -12.19
CA GLU A 5 -19.41 -6.64 -13.64
C GLU A 5 -20.12 -5.33 -14.05
N SER A 6 -20.94 -4.75 -13.16
CA SER A 6 -21.61 -3.47 -13.43
C SER A 6 -20.80 -2.25 -13.02
N ASN A 7 -19.76 -2.42 -12.20
CA ASN A 7 -18.94 -1.32 -11.73
C ASN A 7 -17.82 -1.02 -12.72
N VAL A 8 -17.80 0.21 -13.18
CA VAL A 8 -16.84 0.68 -14.19
C VAL A 8 -15.56 1.23 -13.57
N LEU A 9 -15.61 1.59 -12.27
CA LEU A 9 -14.50 2.21 -11.54
C LEU A 9 -14.24 1.46 -10.24
N GLU A 10 -13.00 1.07 -10.02
CA GLU A 10 -12.54 0.49 -8.76
C GLU A 10 -11.58 1.46 -8.06
N PHE A 11 -11.92 1.93 -6.87
CA PHE A 11 -11.07 2.83 -6.09
C PHE A 11 -9.91 2.06 -5.48
N VAL A 12 -8.68 2.51 -5.77
CA VAL A 12 -7.45 1.78 -5.42
C VAL A 12 -6.55 2.52 -4.42
N ALA A 13 -6.63 3.84 -4.35
CA ALA A 13 -5.86 4.64 -3.41
C ALA A 13 -6.54 5.99 -3.16
N GLY A 14 -6.23 6.66 -2.05
CA GLY A 14 -6.76 7.99 -1.81
C GLY A 14 -6.08 8.73 -0.67
N CYS A 15 -6.45 9.99 -0.50
CA CYS A 15 -6.03 10.79 0.65
C CYS A 15 -7.01 11.94 0.93
N ALA A 16 -7.24 12.23 2.21
CA ALA A 16 -8.00 13.40 2.63
C ALA A 16 -7.19 14.68 2.36
N VAL A 17 -7.81 15.65 1.68
CA VAL A 17 -7.24 16.99 1.48
C VAL A 17 -7.68 17.92 2.62
N ASP A 18 -8.96 17.91 2.94
CA ASP A 18 -9.55 18.61 4.10
C ASP A 18 -10.89 17.95 4.50
N ALA A 19 -11.66 18.59 5.37
CA ALA A 19 -12.93 18.06 5.87
C ALA A 19 -14.01 17.89 4.79
N ASP A 20 -13.88 18.54 3.65
CA ASP A 20 -14.86 18.56 2.55
C ASP A 20 -14.29 18.09 1.21
N ILE A 21 -12.99 17.81 1.15
CA ILE A 21 -12.29 17.43 -0.08
C ILE A 21 -11.51 16.15 0.12
N TYR A 22 -11.72 15.19 -0.79
CA TYR A 22 -10.98 13.95 -0.87
C TYR A 22 -10.45 13.73 -2.29
N TYR A 23 -9.21 13.24 -2.41
CA TYR A 23 -8.57 12.92 -3.68
C TYR A 23 -8.36 11.41 -3.74
N LEU A 24 -8.75 10.77 -4.84
CA LEU A 24 -8.64 9.33 -4.99
C LEU A 24 -8.29 8.91 -6.42
N ALA A 25 -7.68 7.74 -6.51
CA ALA A 25 -7.38 7.03 -7.74
C ALA A 25 -8.38 5.90 -7.95
N ALA A 26 -8.85 5.74 -9.17
CA ALA A 26 -9.68 4.63 -9.58
C ALA A 26 -9.04 3.92 -10.79
N ALA A 27 -8.97 2.59 -10.73
CA ALA A 27 -8.71 1.76 -11.90
C ALA A 27 -9.96 1.76 -12.79
N ILE A 28 -9.76 1.88 -14.10
CA ILE A 28 -10.83 1.86 -15.08
C ILE A 28 -11.11 0.41 -15.47
N GLY A 29 -12.30 -0.08 -15.18
CA GLY A 29 -12.70 -1.46 -15.43
C GLY A 29 -13.06 -1.78 -16.89
N PRO A 30 -13.27 -3.07 -17.21
CA PRO A 30 -13.49 -3.58 -18.58
C PRO A 30 -14.71 -2.99 -19.32
N GLY A 31 -15.66 -2.41 -18.60
CA GLY A 31 -16.84 -1.78 -19.22
C GLY A 31 -16.61 -0.37 -19.74
N HIS A 32 -15.45 0.22 -19.52
CA HIS A 32 -15.16 1.60 -19.91
C HIS A 32 -14.54 1.69 -21.31
N GLU A 33 -14.85 2.75 -22.08
CA GLU A 33 -14.34 2.96 -23.45
C GLU A 33 -12.81 3.13 -23.56
N TYR A 34 -12.14 3.46 -22.43
CA TYR A 34 -10.68 3.61 -22.33
C TYR A 34 -9.99 2.42 -21.66
N TYR A 35 -10.73 1.33 -21.41
CA TYR A 35 -10.12 0.13 -20.84
C TYR A 35 -9.15 -0.51 -21.84
N ASP A 36 -7.90 -0.65 -21.42
CA ASP A 36 -6.87 -1.45 -22.10
C ASP A 36 -6.26 -2.41 -21.07
N PRO A 37 -6.36 -3.72 -21.26
CA PRO A 37 -5.77 -4.68 -20.34
C PRO A 37 -4.24 -4.77 -20.43
N ASP A 38 -3.62 -4.18 -21.46
CA ASP A 38 -2.17 -4.21 -21.70
C ASP A 38 -1.63 -2.79 -21.91
N PRO A 39 -0.85 -2.21 -20.96
CA PRO A 39 -0.07 -2.79 -19.85
C PRO A 39 -0.79 -2.89 -18.51
N GLY A 40 -2.08 -2.66 -18.46
CA GLY A 40 -2.92 -2.68 -17.26
C GLY A 40 -3.96 -1.55 -17.28
N PRO A 41 -4.98 -1.60 -16.41
CA PRO A 41 -6.04 -0.60 -16.47
C PRO A 41 -5.47 0.79 -16.18
N PRO A 42 -5.78 1.80 -17.03
CA PRO A 42 -5.39 3.17 -16.79
C PRO A 42 -6.04 3.70 -15.52
N THR A 43 -5.39 4.64 -14.87
CA THR A 43 -5.91 5.27 -13.66
C THR A 43 -6.65 6.56 -13.98
N ARG A 44 -7.82 6.73 -13.39
CA ARG A 44 -8.54 7.99 -13.33
C ARG A 44 -8.42 8.58 -11.93
N MET A 45 -7.94 9.82 -11.85
CA MET A 45 -7.87 10.56 -10.60
C MET A 45 -9.14 11.36 -10.40
N PHE A 46 -9.73 11.26 -9.22
CA PHE A 46 -10.92 12.04 -8.84
C PHE A 46 -10.62 13.00 -7.70
N LEU A 47 -11.21 14.18 -7.81
CA LEU A 47 -11.32 15.12 -6.70
C LEU A 47 -12.79 15.24 -6.30
N TYR A 48 -13.13 14.70 -5.14
CA TYR A 48 -14.44 14.91 -4.54
C TYR A 48 -14.44 16.23 -3.77
N GLN A 49 -15.46 17.08 -4.03
CA GLN A 49 -15.66 18.35 -3.33
C GLN A 49 -17.10 18.46 -2.82
N ARG A 50 -17.28 18.35 -1.51
CA ARG A 50 -18.60 18.28 -0.86
C ARG A 50 -19.41 19.56 -1.04
N GLN A 51 -18.77 20.73 -1.07
CA GLN A 51 -19.42 22.04 -1.02
C GLN A 51 -19.82 22.58 -2.39
N THR A 52 -19.41 21.96 -3.49
CA THR A 52 -19.71 22.40 -4.87
C THR A 52 -21.00 21.75 -5.40
N ALA A 53 -21.63 22.36 -6.39
CA ALA A 53 -22.80 21.82 -7.07
C ALA A 53 -22.44 20.53 -7.83
N GLU A 54 -21.37 20.60 -8.62
CA GLU A 54 -20.68 19.44 -9.16
C GLU A 54 -19.69 18.95 -8.11
N LYS A 55 -19.79 17.69 -7.74
CA LYS A 55 -19.02 17.12 -6.61
C LYS A 55 -17.79 16.37 -7.04
N TRP A 56 -17.78 15.83 -8.25
CA TRP A 56 -16.74 14.98 -8.77
C TRP A 56 -16.05 15.65 -9.97
N PHE A 57 -14.77 15.87 -9.85
CA PHE A 57 -13.89 16.36 -10.93
C PHE A 57 -12.87 15.27 -11.18
N TYR A 58 -12.47 15.07 -12.43
CA TYR A 58 -11.52 14.03 -12.77
C TYR A 58 -10.52 14.47 -13.83
N HIS A 59 -9.42 13.74 -13.92
CA HIS A 59 -8.50 13.69 -15.03
C HIS A 59 -7.90 12.29 -15.16
N ASP A 60 -7.48 11.92 -16.35
CA ASP A 60 -6.98 10.58 -16.66
C ASP A 60 -5.45 10.55 -16.67
N LEU A 61 -4.92 9.47 -16.15
CA LEU A 61 -3.52 9.10 -16.16
C LEU A 61 -3.36 7.77 -16.92
N PRO A 62 -3.32 7.81 -18.27
CA PRO A 62 -3.42 6.61 -19.10
C PRO A 62 -2.25 5.64 -18.91
N ASP A 63 -1.07 6.15 -18.53
CA ASP A 63 0.15 5.37 -18.38
C ASP A 63 0.53 5.14 -16.90
N PHE A 64 -0.44 5.27 -15.97
CA PHE A 64 -0.21 5.13 -14.54
C PHE A 64 -1.02 3.97 -13.95
N GLN A 65 -0.36 3.20 -13.10
CA GLN A 65 -0.98 2.32 -12.12
C GLN A 65 -0.74 2.92 -10.73
N VAL A 66 -1.65 3.77 -10.28
CA VAL A 66 -1.48 4.50 -9.01
C VAL A 66 -1.59 3.54 -7.84
N MET A 67 -0.53 3.49 -7.04
CA MET A 67 -0.41 2.66 -5.83
C MET A 67 -0.66 3.44 -4.55
N SER A 68 -0.36 4.73 -4.53
CA SER A 68 -0.44 5.54 -3.31
C SER A 68 -0.68 7.01 -3.63
N ALA A 69 -1.47 7.67 -2.79
CA ALA A 69 -1.74 9.10 -2.90
C ALA A 69 -1.41 9.81 -1.57
N GLN A 70 -0.85 11.02 -1.66
CA GLN A 70 -0.45 11.78 -0.48
C GLN A 70 -0.78 13.27 -0.61
N PHE A 71 -1.47 13.83 0.39
CA PHE A 71 -1.75 15.25 0.47
C PHE A 71 -0.55 16.05 0.99
N MET A 72 -0.27 17.18 0.31
CA MET A 72 0.75 18.16 0.68
C MET A 72 0.09 19.51 0.98
N PRO A 73 0.14 20.02 2.21
CA PRO A 73 -0.42 21.31 2.56
C PRO A 73 0.32 22.46 1.88
N GLU A 74 -0.34 23.63 1.85
CA GLU A 74 0.31 24.86 1.39
C GLU A 74 1.53 25.19 2.26
N LYS A 75 2.67 25.41 1.63
CA LYS A 75 3.92 25.72 2.32
C LYS A 75 4.87 26.55 1.45
N ASN A 76 5.49 27.57 2.03
CA ASN A 76 6.53 28.39 1.40
C ASN A 76 6.12 28.97 0.02
N GLY A 77 4.85 29.38 -0.11
CA GLY A 77 4.30 29.92 -1.36
C GLY A 77 3.94 28.87 -2.42
N ARG A 78 4.17 27.59 -2.17
CA ARG A 78 3.63 26.49 -3.00
C ARG A 78 2.20 26.21 -2.56
N PRO A 79 1.23 26.12 -3.50
CA PRO A 79 -0.15 25.79 -3.16
C PRO A 79 -0.28 24.40 -2.56
N ARG A 80 -1.40 24.16 -1.88
CA ARG A 80 -1.76 22.79 -1.52
C ARG A 80 -1.83 21.93 -2.79
N ARG A 81 -1.38 20.70 -2.68
CA ARG A 81 -1.31 19.74 -3.79
C ARG A 81 -1.46 18.33 -3.31
N VAL A 82 -1.72 17.44 -4.22
CA VAL A 82 -1.72 16.00 -4.00
C VAL A 82 -0.69 15.36 -4.90
N LEU A 83 -0.07 14.31 -4.39
CA LEU A 83 0.91 13.52 -5.10
C LEU A 83 0.30 12.14 -5.33
N ALA A 84 0.40 11.60 -6.53
CA ALA A 84 0.00 10.24 -6.87
C ALA A 84 1.20 9.48 -7.40
N LEU A 85 1.57 8.39 -6.72
CA LEU A 85 2.69 7.53 -7.05
C LEU A 85 2.19 6.34 -7.84
N ASP A 86 2.81 6.08 -8.99
CA ASP A 86 2.59 4.86 -9.73
C ASP A 86 3.60 3.76 -9.33
N PHE A 87 3.27 2.52 -9.71
CA PHE A 87 4.11 1.35 -9.45
C PHE A 87 5.52 1.46 -10.07
N TYR A 88 5.64 2.13 -11.22
CA TYR A 88 6.88 2.24 -11.99
C TYR A 88 7.73 3.48 -11.65
N GLY A 89 7.39 4.19 -10.60
CA GLY A 89 8.18 5.33 -10.11
C GLY A 89 7.90 6.64 -10.82
N GLN A 90 6.76 6.77 -11.49
CA GLN A 90 6.24 8.05 -11.91
C GLN A 90 5.45 8.69 -10.76
N LEU A 91 5.55 10.00 -10.64
CA LEU A 91 4.85 10.76 -9.62
C LEU A 91 4.14 11.95 -10.26
N GLU A 92 2.81 11.97 -10.15
CA GLU A 92 2.05 13.17 -10.45
C GLU A 92 2.08 14.13 -9.24
N ASP A 93 2.40 15.42 -9.47
CA ASP A 93 2.25 16.52 -8.51
C ASP A 93 1.12 17.43 -9.03
N TYR A 94 -0.09 17.24 -8.52
CA TYR A 94 -1.31 17.92 -8.94
C TYR A 94 -1.71 19.03 -7.98
N SER A 95 -2.01 20.20 -8.52
CA SER A 95 -2.49 21.35 -7.76
C SER A 95 -3.46 22.21 -8.59
N ARG A 96 -4.06 23.23 -7.98
CA ARG A 96 -4.92 24.18 -8.66
C ARG A 96 -4.27 24.98 -9.82
N VAL A 97 -2.93 24.97 -9.90
CA VAL A 97 -2.18 25.66 -10.96
C VAL A 97 -1.75 24.74 -12.08
N GLY A 98 -2.02 23.45 -11.96
CA GLY A 98 -1.73 22.41 -12.95
C GLY A 98 -1.12 21.17 -12.35
N ALA A 99 -0.82 20.21 -13.21
CA ALA A 99 -0.16 18.96 -12.89
C ALA A 99 1.23 18.93 -13.53
N THR A 100 2.17 18.28 -12.85
CA THR A 100 3.49 17.94 -13.40
C THR A 100 3.80 16.49 -13.07
N ILE A 101 4.48 15.79 -13.99
CA ILE A 101 4.94 14.43 -13.80
C ILE A 101 6.45 14.48 -13.61
N GLU A 102 6.93 13.81 -12.58
CA GLU A 102 8.35 13.59 -12.32
C GLU A 102 8.65 12.10 -12.18
N HIS A 103 9.88 11.72 -12.46
CA HIS A 103 10.37 10.34 -12.26
C HIS A 103 11.23 10.28 -11.00
N ILE A 104 11.01 9.29 -10.17
CA ILE A 104 11.74 9.10 -8.92
C ILE A 104 13.17 8.69 -9.18
N SER A 105 13.39 7.82 -10.19
CA SER A 105 14.74 7.54 -10.71
C SER A 105 14.94 8.19 -12.08
N PRO A 106 15.93 9.06 -12.26
CA PRO A 106 16.22 9.69 -13.55
C PRO A 106 16.77 8.71 -14.61
N GLU A 107 17.23 7.53 -14.22
CA GLU A 107 17.84 6.53 -15.11
C GLU A 107 16.80 5.59 -15.74
N GLY A 108 15.49 5.81 -15.49
CA GLY A 108 14.39 4.99 -16.00
C GLY A 108 14.10 3.77 -15.13
N PRO A 109 13.23 2.86 -15.58
CA PRO A 109 12.73 1.77 -14.76
C PRO A 109 13.69 0.59 -14.58
N GLU A 110 15.00 0.84 -14.45
CA GLU A 110 15.92 -0.17 -13.91
C GLU A 110 15.70 -0.35 -12.41
N PHE A 111 14.42 -0.26 -12.00
CA PHE A 111 14.00 -0.67 -10.68
C PHE A 111 14.03 -2.20 -10.63
N SER A 112 14.67 -2.71 -9.62
CA SER A 112 14.58 -4.12 -9.27
C SER A 112 13.19 -4.49 -8.72
N GLY A 113 12.13 -3.74 -9.03
CA GLY A 113 10.79 -3.96 -8.56
C GLY A 113 9.95 -2.68 -8.51
N GLY A 114 8.71 -2.76 -8.04
CA GLY A 114 7.76 -1.67 -7.99
C GLY A 114 7.79 -0.86 -6.70
N LEU A 115 7.27 0.36 -6.77
CA LEU A 115 7.05 1.21 -5.60
C LEU A 115 5.64 1.00 -5.05
N THR A 116 5.51 0.82 -3.74
CA THR A 116 4.27 0.41 -3.06
C THR A 116 3.63 1.55 -2.28
N ALA A 117 4.42 2.43 -1.67
CA ALA A 117 3.90 3.48 -0.81
C ALA A 117 4.62 4.81 -0.99
N LEU A 118 3.84 5.89 -0.88
CA LEU A 118 4.28 7.27 -0.80
C LEU A 118 3.81 7.86 0.52
N ARG A 119 4.72 8.42 1.32
CA ARG A 119 4.39 8.97 2.63
C ARG A 119 5.04 10.32 2.87
N ARG A 120 4.26 11.18 3.49
CA ARG A 120 4.79 12.38 4.13
C ARG A 120 5.13 12.06 5.57
N VAL A 121 6.41 12.13 5.92
CA VAL A 121 6.91 11.93 7.28
C VAL A 121 7.47 13.25 7.80
N GLY A 122 6.79 13.85 8.76
CA GLY A 122 7.04 15.23 9.14
C GLY A 122 6.79 16.18 7.95
N GLU A 123 7.85 16.81 7.48
CA GLU A 123 7.83 17.74 6.35
C GLU A 123 8.45 17.15 5.06
N GLU A 124 8.95 15.96 5.16
CA GLU A 124 9.69 15.25 4.12
C GLU A 124 8.79 14.24 3.38
N ILE A 125 9.15 13.90 2.16
CA ILE A 125 8.42 12.93 1.35
C ILE A 125 9.33 11.75 1.08
N PHE A 126 8.79 10.57 1.31
CA PHE A 126 9.47 9.31 1.06
C PHE A 126 8.58 8.39 0.25
N CYS A 127 9.18 7.49 -0.51
CA CYS A 127 8.51 6.32 -1.06
C CYS A 127 9.36 5.07 -0.85
N CYS A 128 8.71 3.94 -0.83
CA CYS A 128 9.36 2.65 -0.67
C CYS A 128 8.76 1.60 -1.60
N GLY A 129 9.41 0.44 -1.69
CA GLY A 129 8.91 -0.66 -2.51
C GLY A 129 9.75 -1.92 -2.44
N VAL A 130 9.60 -2.72 -3.48
CA VAL A 130 10.28 -4.01 -3.67
C VAL A 130 11.78 -3.83 -3.70
N GLY A 131 12.53 -4.85 -3.25
CA GLY A 131 13.99 -4.79 -3.15
C GLY A 131 14.50 -3.89 -2.02
N GLY A 132 13.66 -3.52 -1.07
CA GLY A 132 14.03 -2.65 0.05
C GLY A 132 14.33 -1.22 -0.38
N MET A 133 13.87 -0.80 -1.54
CA MET A 133 14.11 0.56 -2.04
C MET A 133 13.39 1.58 -1.18
N ILE A 134 14.12 2.63 -0.81
CA ILE A 134 13.53 3.82 -0.16
C ILE A 134 14.12 5.05 -0.83
N PHE A 135 13.25 5.94 -1.29
CA PHE A 135 13.66 7.21 -1.85
C PHE A 135 13.13 8.37 -1.00
N HIS A 136 13.93 9.40 -0.93
CA HIS A 136 13.63 10.65 -0.24
C HIS A 136 13.64 11.81 -1.24
N ARG A 137 12.60 12.63 -1.22
CA ARG A 137 12.49 13.84 -2.05
C ARG A 137 13.17 15.03 -1.38
N ALA A 138 14.43 15.26 -1.72
CA ALA A 138 15.20 16.42 -1.30
C ALA A 138 14.89 17.65 -2.17
N ALA A 139 15.42 18.82 -1.81
CA ALA A 139 15.28 20.04 -2.62
C ALA A 139 15.91 19.92 -4.02
N SER A 140 16.93 19.06 -4.18
CA SER A 140 17.62 18.78 -5.44
C SER A 140 16.97 17.68 -6.28
N GLY A 141 15.87 17.10 -5.85
CA GLY A 141 15.18 15.96 -6.46
C GLY A 141 15.22 14.71 -5.59
N TRP A 142 14.85 13.59 -6.15
CA TRP A 142 14.82 12.29 -5.47
C TRP A 142 16.23 11.74 -5.26
N ARG A 143 16.44 11.12 -4.11
CA ARG A 143 17.65 10.37 -3.81
C ARG A 143 17.29 9.07 -3.12
N GLN A 144 17.93 7.98 -3.48
CA GLN A 144 17.80 6.72 -2.78
C GLN A 144 18.54 6.78 -1.44
N LEU A 145 17.92 6.30 -0.39
CA LEU A 145 18.59 6.08 0.89
C LEU A 145 19.40 4.78 0.81
N PRO A 146 20.57 4.71 1.44
CA PRO A 146 21.29 3.46 1.54
C PRO A 146 20.49 2.48 2.39
N THR A 147 20.11 1.35 1.82
CA THR A 147 19.39 0.29 2.51
C THR A 147 20.29 -0.96 2.54
N ASN A 148 20.42 -1.55 3.70
CA ASN A 148 21.10 -2.82 3.93
C ASN A 148 20.25 -3.64 4.88
N PHE A 149 18.99 -3.88 4.49
CA PHE A 149 18.13 -4.77 5.26
C PHE A 149 18.81 -6.14 5.33
N PRO A 150 18.82 -6.78 6.52
CA PRO A 150 19.44 -8.08 6.65
C PRO A 150 18.76 -9.02 5.64
N ALA A 151 19.57 -9.71 4.85
CA ALA A 151 19.08 -10.87 4.16
C ALA A 151 18.43 -11.78 5.21
N ARG A 152 17.23 -12.25 4.91
CA ARG A 152 16.50 -13.14 5.80
C ARG A 152 17.46 -14.24 6.26
N GLU A 153 17.63 -14.41 7.59
CA GLU A 153 18.13 -15.66 8.08
C GLU A 153 17.15 -16.71 7.56
N ARG A 154 17.63 -17.53 6.63
CA ARG A 154 16.88 -18.67 6.12
C ARG A 154 16.38 -19.40 7.35
N ILE A 155 15.07 -19.36 7.59
CA ILE A 155 14.48 -20.30 8.52
C ILE A 155 14.76 -21.61 7.83
N GLU A 156 15.73 -22.37 8.34
CA GLU A 156 15.92 -23.76 8.00
C GLU A 156 14.64 -24.49 8.44
N SER A 157 13.58 -24.35 7.63
CA SER A 157 12.50 -25.32 7.63
C SER A 157 13.12 -26.56 7.01
N GLU A 158 12.84 -27.72 7.57
CA GLU A 158 13.30 -29.01 7.07
C GLU A 158 12.86 -29.30 5.63
N ASP A 159 12.14 -28.39 4.98
CA ASP A 159 11.76 -28.37 3.57
C ASP A 159 12.68 -27.40 2.79
N ASP A 160 13.85 -27.92 2.45
CA ASP A 160 14.95 -27.17 1.78
C ASP A 160 14.70 -26.94 0.28
N ASP A 161 13.48 -27.09 -0.24
CA ASP A 161 13.18 -27.08 -1.67
C ASP A 161 12.06 -26.11 -2.08
N ILE A 162 12.26 -24.78 -1.84
CA ILE A 162 11.41 -23.74 -2.47
C ILE A 162 11.37 -23.85 -3.99
N LEU A 163 12.45 -24.38 -4.61
CA LEU A 163 12.49 -24.65 -6.04
C LEU A 163 11.94 -26.04 -6.43
N ASP A 164 11.63 -26.91 -5.47
CA ASP A 164 10.97 -28.18 -5.76
C ASP A 164 9.45 -28.12 -5.59
N ASP A 165 8.92 -27.03 -5.00
CA ASP A 165 7.48 -26.82 -4.83
C ASP A 165 6.99 -25.62 -5.68
N PHE A 166 6.22 -25.96 -6.72
CA PHE A 166 5.58 -25.00 -7.61
C PHE A 166 4.65 -24.03 -6.88
N GLU A 167 3.93 -24.47 -5.86
CA GLU A 167 2.98 -23.63 -5.10
C GLU A 167 3.73 -22.56 -4.30
N SER A 168 4.82 -22.93 -3.63
CA SER A 168 5.67 -21.97 -2.92
C SER A 168 6.35 -20.96 -3.85
N TRP A 169 6.76 -21.41 -5.05
CA TRP A 169 7.27 -20.52 -6.10
C TRP A 169 6.18 -19.57 -6.61
N LEU A 170 4.95 -20.07 -6.82
CA LEU A 170 3.83 -19.29 -7.30
C LEU A 170 3.45 -18.20 -6.29
N ASP A 171 3.42 -18.51 -5.01
CA ASP A 171 3.16 -17.54 -3.94
C ASP A 171 4.23 -16.44 -3.85
N CYS A 172 5.51 -16.81 -4.07
CA CYS A 172 6.60 -15.84 -4.00
C CYS A 172 6.75 -14.98 -5.27
N VAL A 173 6.48 -15.55 -6.46
CA VAL A 173 6.85 -14.96 -7.74
C VAL A 173 5.61 -14.70 -8.62
N GLY A 174 4.48 -15.35 -8.34
CA GLY A 174 3.25 -15.23 -9.11
C GLY A 174 2.75 -13.78 -9.19
N HIS A 175 2.80 -13.05 -8.11
CA HIS A 175 2.47 -11.62 -8.06
C HIS A 175 3.45 -10.75 -8.88
N LEU A 176 4.71 -11.15 -8.98
CA LEU A 176 5.71 -10.45 -9.80
C LEU A 176 5.47 -10.68 -11.30
N PHE A 177 5.03 -11.87 -11.70
CA PHE A 177 4.70 -12.15 -13.11
C PHE A 177 3.38 -11.48 -13.54
N GLU A 178 2.42 -11.34 -12.64
CA GLU A 178 1.21 -10.54 -12.89
C GLU A 178 1.54 -9.05 -13.00
N ALA A 179 2.48 -8.56 -12.24
CA ALA A 179 2.93 -7.15 -12.23
C ALA A 179 3.88 -6.78 -13.38
N VAL A 180 4.66 -7.72 -13.90
CA VAL A 180 5.71 -7.43 -14.92
C VAL A 180 5.16 -7.48 -16.35
N GLY A 181 3.86 -7.79 -16.58
CA GLY A 181 3.19 -7.62 -17.88
C GLY A 181 3.81 -8.39 -19.07
N ALA A 182 4.64 -9.41 -18.82
CA ALA A 182 5.28 -10.19 -19.86
C ALA A 182 4.33 -11.27 -20.39
N ASN A 183 3.51 -10.94 -21.38
CA ASN A 183 2.45 -11.68 -22.03
C ASN A 183 1.22 -11.94 -21.14
N PRO A 184 0.03 -11.57 -21.56
CA PRO A 184 -1.18 -11.82 -20.78
C PRO A 184 -1.30 -13.33 -20.52
N LEU A 185 -1.40 -13.69 -19.24
CA LEU A 185 -1.66 -15.06 -18.85
C LEU A 185 -3.04 -15.47 -19.39
N PRO A 186 -3.24 -16.70 -19.85
CA PRO A 186 -4.53 -17.16 -20.36
C PRO A 186 -5.65 -16.93 -19.32
N GLU A 187 -6.81 -16.48 -19.76
CA GLU A 187 -8.01 -16.31 -18.93
C GLU A 187 -8.51 -17.65 -18.34
N ASN A 188 -8.26 -18.74 -19.05
CA ASN A 188 -8.64 -20.08 -18.61
C ASN A 188 -7.71 -20.54 -17.48
N PRO A 189 -8.23 -20.82 -16.25
CA PRO A 189 -7.40 -21.19 -15.10
C PRO A 189 -6.46 -22.39 -15.36
N ALA A 190 -6.91 -23.41 -16.10
CA ALA A 190 -6.09 -24.57 -16.39
C ALA A 190 -4.97 -24.27 -17.41
N GLU A 191 -5.22 -23.39 -18.38
CA GLU A 191 -4.19 -22.95 -19.33
C GLU A 191 -3.20 -22.01 -18.64
N ARG A 192 -3.69 -21.14 -17.76
CA ARG A 192 -2.86 -20.26 -16.91
C ARG A 192 -1.92 -21.06 -16.05
N GLU A 193 -2.42 -22.06 -15.32
CA GLU A 193 -1.59 -22.95 -14.51
C GLU A 193 -0.55 -23.69 -15.35
N ALA A 194 -0.90 -24.17 -16.53
CA ALA A 194 0.03 -24.85 -17.42
C ALA A 194 1.16 -23.92 -17.92
N VAL A 195 0.86 -22.65 -18.19
CA VAL A 195 1.88 -21.64 -18.55
C VAL A 195 2.79 -21.35 -17.38
N LEU A 196 2.26 -21.15 -16.19
CA LEU A 196 3.03 -20.87 -14.97
C LEU A 196 3.93 -22.06 -14.58
N ARG A 197 3.42 -23.31 -14.68
CA ARG A 197 4.25 -24.51 -14.47
C ARG A 197 5.39 -24.61 -15.45
N ARG A 198 5.14 -24.30 -16.72
CA ARG A 198 6.18 -24.30 -17.74
C ARG A 198 7.26 -23.23 -17.47
N LEU A 199 6.84 -22.02 -17.08
CA LEU A 199 7.77 -20.96 -16.68
C LEU A 199 8.61 -21.36 -15.46
N PHE A 200 8.00 -22.03 -14.49
CA PHE A 200 8.70 -22.58 -13.33
C PHE A 200 9.75 -23.63 -13.75
N GLU A 201 9.36 -24.60 -14.59
CA GLU A 201 10.26 -25.65 -15.10
C GLU A 201 11.41 -25.05 -15.92
N ASP A 202 11.13 -24.08 -16.79
CA ASP A 202 12.13 -23.37 -17.59
C ASP A 202 13.10 -22.57 -16.69
N THR A 203 12.59 -21.92 -15.65
CA THR A 203 13.38 -21.19 -14.66
C THR A 203 14.28 -22.14 -13.86
N CYS A 204 13.73 -23.23 -13.35
CA CYS A 204 14.50 -24.25 -12.65
C CYS A 204 15.57 -24.90 -13.53
N SER A 205 15.27 -25.13 -14.82
CA SER A 205 16.23 -25.68 -15.79
C SER A 205 17.37 -24.71 -16.05
N GLN A 206 17.07 -23.42 -16.29
CA GLN A 206 18.08 -22.39 -16.50
C GLN A 206 18.98 -22.20 -15.27
N LEU A 207 18.40 -22.28 -14.06
CA LEU A 207 19.15 -22.20 -12.81
C LEU A 207 20.09 -23.38 -12.60
N ARG A 208 19.65 -24.60 -12.96
CA ARG A 208 20.49 -25.80 -12.88
C ARG A 208 21.67 -25.79 -13.89
N ASP A 209 21.42 -25.32 -15.12
CA ASP A 209 22.41 -25.29 -16.19
C ASP A 209 23.46 -24.19 -16.04
N GLN A 210 23.12 -23.07 -15.41
CA GLN A 210 24.03 -21.91 -15.31
C GLN A 210 24.86 -21.86 -14.03
N GLY A 211 24.65 -22.80 -13.10
CA GLY A 211 25.34 -22.79 -11.80
C GLY A 211 25.09 -21.50 -11.00
N SER A 212 23.99 -20.87 -11.26
CA SER A 212 23.73 -19.47 -10.89
C SER A 212 23.21 -19.33 -9.46
N ARG A 213 24.07 -19.45 -8.47
CA ARG A 213 23.84 -18.85 -7.16
C ARG A 213 23.39 -17.38 -7.27
N SER A 214 23.86 -16.66 -8.29
CA SER A 214 23.61 -15.22 -8.44
C SER A 214 22.14 -14.84 -8.72
N ILE A 215 21.39 -15.65 -9.46
CA ILE A 215 19.96 -15.34 -9.76
C ILE A 215 19.08 -15.70 -8.57
N ILE A 216 19.34 -16.83 -7.92
CA ILE A 216 18.64 -17.21 -6.67
C ILE A 216 18.93 -16.17 -5.60
N GLU A 217 20.19 -15.76 -5.43
CA GLU A 217 20.57 -14.70 -4.49
C GLU A 217 19.95 -13.35 -4.86
N GLN A 218 19.71 -13.05 -6.14
CA GLN A 218 19.03 -11.84 -6.57
C GLN A 218 17.52 -11.93 -6.34
N VAL A 219 16.89 -13.06 -6.64
CA VAL A 219 15.44 -13.30 -6.36
C VAL A 219 15.21 -13.31 -4.84
N ASP A 220 16.05 -13.99 -4.08
CA ASP A 220 15.99 -13.99 -2.61
C ASP A 220 16.24 -12.58 -2.04
N ALA A 221 17.14 -11.80 -2.61
CA ALA A 221 17.38 -10.42 -2.19
C ALA A 221 16.21 -9.49 -2.54
N LEU A 222 15.57 -9.70 -3.68
CA LEU A 222 14.38 -8.95 -4.11
C LEU A 222 13.16 -9.31 -3.26
N SER A 223 12.96 -10.58 -2.94
CA SER A 223 11.85 -11.05 -2.08
C SER A 223 12.10 -10.82 -0.60
N ALA A 224 13.37 -10.81 -0.16
CA ALA A 224 13.73 -10.65 1.26
C ALA A 224 13.42 -9.26 1.83
N ALA A 225 13.20 -8.25 1.01
CA ALA A 225 13.00 -6.86 1.44
C ALA A 225 11.92 -6.15 0.63
N VAL A 226 10.72 -6.70 0.58
CA VAL A 226 9.56 -5.94 0.09
C VAL A 226 9.05 -5.06 1.21
N LEU A 227 9.10 -3.76 0.99
CA LEU A 227 8.56 -2.76 1.89
C LEU A 227 7.16 -2.36 1.44
N ASN A 228 6.22 -2.37 2.37
CA ASN A 228 4.83 -2.03 2.10
C ASN A 228 4.48 -0.62 2.58
N ASP A 229 5.16 -0.13 3.63
CA ASP A 229 4.84 1.20 4.15
C ASP A 229 5.99 1.84 4.93
N LEU A 230 5.85 3.16 5.14
CA LEU A 230 6.75 4.02 5.90
C LEU A 230 5.98 4.91 6.86
N CYS A 231 6.48 5.10 8.07
CA CYS A 231 5.99 6.12 8.99
C CYS A 231 7.13 6.71 9.82
N GLY A 232 6.86 7.72 10.61
CA GLY A 232 7.87 8.33 11.48
C GLY A 232 7.57 9.79 11.78
N SER A 233 8.52 10.46 12.45
CA SER A 233 8.39 11.87 12.80
C SER A 233 9.22 12.82 11.91
N GLY A 234 10.20 12.30 11.17
CA GLY A 234 11.09 13.08 10.32
C GLY A 234 12.17 12.25 9.62
N TYR A 235 13.11 12.96 8.98
CA TYR A 235 14.18 12.32 8.22
C TYR A 235 15.09 11.41 9.06
N ASP A 236 15.30 11.74 10.31
CA ASP A 236 16.15 11.03 11.28
C ASP A 236 15.37 10.11 12.23
N ASP A 237 14.09 9.94 11.95
CA ASP A 237 13.20 9.05 12.69
C ASP A 237 12.13 8.48 11.72
N LEU A 238 12.55 7.51 10.92
CA LEU A 238 11.73 6.87 9.88
C LEU A 238 11.68 5.36 10.12
N TYR A 239 10.50 4.80 10.10
CA TYR A 239 10.27 3.36 10.16
C TYR A 239 9.84 2.84 8.79
N ALA A 240 10.32 1.67 8.43
CA ALA A 240 9.90 0.91 7.27
C ALA A 240 9.36 -0.44 7.72
N VAL A 241 8.24 -0.85 7.13
CA VAL A 241 7.59 -2.14 7.42
C VAL A 241 7.34 -2.91 6.12
N GLY A 242 7.31 -4.23 6.21
CA GLY A 242 7.16 -5.05 5.00
C GLY A 242 6.93 -6.53 5.27
N LEU A 243 7.27 -7.35 4.28
CA LEU A 243 7.02 -8.78 4.32
C LEU A 243 7.73 -9.47 5.50
N HIS A 244 7.15 -10.57 5.94
CA HIS A 244 7.69 -11.46 6.98
C HIS A 244 7.99 -10.76 8.31
N GLY A 245 7.17 -9.79 8.68
CA GLY A 245 7.32 -9.07 9.95
C GLY A 245 8.50 -8.10 9.97
N LEU A 246 9.00 -7.69 8.80
CA LEU A 246 10.08 -6.73 8.71
C LEU A 246 9.66 -5.39 9.33
N ILE A 247 10.41 -4.95 10.33
CA ILE A 247 10.38 -3.60 10.89
C ILE A 247 11.82 -3.11 10.92
N SER A 248 12.06 -1.92 10.39
CA SER A 248 13.38 -1.29 10.46
C SER A 248 13.27 0.19 10.74
N HIS A 249 14.20 0.75 11.48
CA HIS A 249 14.22 2.13 11.88
C HIS A 249 15.48 2.84 11.36
N TRP A 250 15.29 3.98 10.70
CA TRP A 250 16.33 4.88 10.24
C TRP A 250 16.52 6.03 11.23
N ASN A 251 17.74 6.22 11.71
CA ASN A 251 18.09 7.25 12.67
C ASN A 251 18.81 8.47 12.04
N GLY A 252 18.63 8.68 10.72
CA GLY A 252 19.31 9.72 9.97
C GLY A 252 20.68 9.31 9.40
N SER A 253 21.24 8.18 9.83
CA SER A 253 22.56 7.71 9.42
C SER A 253 22.64 6.22 9.12
N ALA A 254 21.88 5.40 9.81
CA ALA A 254 21.89 3.94 9.66
C ALA A 254 20.51 3.34 9.97
N TRP A 255 20.23 2.21 9.35
CA TRP A 255 19.08 1.37 9.66
C TRP A 255 19.40 0.46 10.85
N GLN A 256 18.42 0.32 11.73
CA GLN A 256 18.41 -0.62 12.84
C GLN A 256 17.20 -1.54 12.68
N THR A 257 17.44 -2.81 12.48
CA THR A 257 16.37 -3.82 12.32
C THR A 257 16.31 -4.67 13.58
N PRO A 258 15.30 -4.44 14.46
CA PRO A 258 15.11 -5.26 15.64
C PRO A 258 14.68 -6.68 15.23
N LYS A 259 14.79 -7.64 16.17
CA LYS A 259 14.24 -8.97 15.95
C LYS A 259 12.73 -8.86 15.73
N SER A 260 12.25 -9.49 14.66
CA SER A 260 10.82 -9.51 14.36
C SER A 260 10.04 -10.24 15.48
N VAL A 261 8.84 -9.73 15.76
CA VAL A 261 7.89 -10.29 16.73
C VAL A 261 6.79 -11.11 16.07
N THR A 262 6.74 -11.10 14.74
CA THR A 262 5.79 -11.86 13.91
C THR A 262 6.44 -12.31 12.61
N THR A 263 5.90 -13.31 11.96
CA THR A 263 6.25 -13.73 10.58
C THR A 263 5.23 -13.24 9.55
N SER A 264 4.10 -12.68 9.99
CA SER A 264 3.06 -12.15 9.12
C SER A 264 3.55 -10.95 8.31
N HIS A 265 3.01 -10.75 7.12
CA HIS A 265 3.30 -9.58 6.30
C HIS A 265 2.69 -8.33 6.94
N LEU A 266 3.50 -7.31 7.11
CA LEU A 266 3.11 -6.01 7.65
C LEU A 266 2.78 -5.07 6.48
N LEU A 267 1.58 -4.51 6.46
CA LEU A 267 1.05 -3.80 5.29
C LEU A 267 1.01 -2.28 5.47
N ASN A 268 0.74 -1.81 6.68
CA ASN A 268 0.62 -0.37 6.93
C ASN A 268 1.08 -0.01 8.33
N ALA A 269 1.60 1.20 8.51
CA ALA A 269 2.15 1.70 9.75
C ALA A 269 1.70 3.13 10.03
N VAL A 270 1.32 3.40 11.28
CA VAL A 270 0.92 4.72 11.74
C VAL A 270 1.62 5.09 13.05
N MET A 271 2.08 6.35 13.15
CA MET A 271 2.57 6.88 14.41
C MET A 271 1.40 7.25 15.31
N THR A 272 1.44 6.79 16.55
CA THR A 272 0.46 7.14 17.57
C THR A 272 0.80 8.48 18.24
N GLU A 273 -0.17 9.08 18.92
CA GLU A 273 0.06 10.30 19.72
C GLU A 273 1.08 10.11 20.85
N THR A 274 1.31 8.87 21.29
CA THR A 274 2.30 8.56 22.34
C THR A 274 3.73 8.42 21.81
N GLY A 275 3.91 8.45 20.49
CA GLY A 275 5.20 8.26 19.82
C GLY A 275 5.57 6.80 19.57
N ASP A 276 4.66 5.87 19.85
CA ASP A 276 4.80 4.50 19.40
C ASP A 276 4.31 4.35 17.97
N MET A 277 4.84 3.38 17.24
CA MET A 277 4.32 2.96 15.97
C MET A 277 3.29 1.84 16.19
N LEU A 278 2.14 1.92 15.52
CA LEU A 278 1.22 0.81 15.37
C LEU A 278 1.28 0.32 13.93
N VAL A 279 1.44 -0.98 13.76
CA VAL A 279 1.56 -1.64 12.45
C VAL A 279 0.47 -2.68 12.33
N VAL A 280 -0.13 -2.77 11.16
CA VAL A 280 -1.15 -3.76 10.83
C VAL A 280 -0.73 -4.61 9.63
N GLY A 281 -1.28 -5.81 9.54
CA GLY A 281 -0.93 -6.72 8.45
C GLY A 281 -1.81 -7.96 8.36
N HIS A 282 -1.34 -8.94 7.62
CA HIS A 282 -2.05 -10.21 7.41
C HIS A 282 -2.29 -10.95 8.72
N GLN A 283 -3.25 -11.87 8.70
CA GLN A 283 -3.59 -12.76 9.82
C GLN A 283 -3.97 -11.97 11.09
N ALA A 284 -4.73 -10.90 10.91
CA ALA A 284 -5.15 -9.97 11.97
C ALA A 284 -3.98 -9.41 12.79
N THR A 285 -2.77 -9.37 12.22
CA THR A 285 -1.58 -8.94 12.96
C THR A 285 -1.65 -7.46 13.30
N ILE A 286 -1.43 -7.15 14.58
CA ILE A 286 -1.23 -5.78 15.07
C ILE A 286 0.04 -5.77 15.94
N VAL A 287 1.01 -4.95 15.55
CA VAL A 287 2.25 -4.76 16.32
C VAL A 287 2.30 -3.33 16.83
N ILE A 288 2.70 -3.13 18.07
CA ILE A 288 2.88 -1.80 18.66
C ILE A 288 4.25 -1.69 19.34
N GLY A 289 4.81 -0.50 19.34
CA GLY A 289 6.06 -0.19 20.01
C GLY A 289 6.91 0.83 19.27
N ASN A 290 8.15 0.99 19.73
CA ASN A 290 9.16 1.83 19.08
C ASN A 290 10.56 1.26 19.31
N ILE A 291 11.56 1.81 18.61
CA ILE A 291 12.94 1.30 18.69
C ILE A 291 13.55 1.47 20.10
N GLY A 292 13.05 2.37 20.91
CA GLY A 292 13.55 2.64 22.26
C GLY A 292 12.95 1.72 23.34
N THR A 293 11.77 1.14 23.09
CA THR A 293 11.06 0.31 24.08
C THR A 293 10.99 -1.16 23.71
N SER A 294 10.86 -1.51 22.51
CA SER A 294 10.65 -2.78 21.81
C SER A 294 9.27 -2.83 21.13
N PHE A 295 9.11 -3.83 20.29
CA PHE A 295 7.85 -4.12 19.61
C PHE A 295 7.19 -5.34 20.22
N GLU A 296 5.87 -5.37 20.26
CA GLU A 296 5.07 -6.51 20.70
C GLU A 296 3.81 -6.67 19.85
N CYS A 297 3.35 -7.89 19.67
CA CYS A 297 2.05 -8.14 19.08
C CYS A 297 0.96 -7.85 20.11
N LEU A 298 -0.04 -7.06 19.73
CA LEU A 298 -1.22 -6.81 20.57
C LEU A 298 -2.08 -8.07 20.63
N PRO A 299 -2.39 -8.59 21.83
CA PRO A 299 -3.31 -9.71 21.95
C PRO A 299 -4.76 -9.27 21.66
N HIS A 300 -5.46 -10.05 20.87
CA HIS A 300 -6.90 -9.90 20.57
C HIS A 300 -7.52 -11.23 20.16
N GLU A 301 -8.84 -11.27 20.02
CA GLU A 301 -9.61 -12.49 19.67
C GLU A 301 -10.15 -12.47 18.24
N ILE A 302 -9.62 -11.60 17.37
CA ILE A 302 -10.00 -11.53 15.96
C ILE A 302 -9.39 -12.73 15.23
N SER A 303 -10.18 -13.35 14.33
CA SER A 303 -9.72 -14.50 13.53
C SER A 303 -8.51 -14.17 12.69
N GLU A 304 -7.56 -15.09 12.59
CA GLU A 304 -6.40 -15.00 11.69
C GLU A 304 -6.78 -15.03 10.19
N ASP A 305 -8.05 -15.34 9.87
CA ASP A 305 -8.56 -15.24 8.49
C ASP A 305 -8.80 -13.80 8.03
N VAL A 306 -8.68 -12.81 8.94
CA VAL A 306 -8.87 -11.39 8.64
C VAL A 306 -7.53 -10.74 8.32
N ASP A 307 -7.47 -10.00 7.23
CA ASP A 307 -6.31 -9.20 6.84
C ASP A 307 -6.55 -7.71 7.10
N PHE A 308 -5.59 -7.06 7.77
CA PHE A 308 -5.63 -5.62 8.02
C PHE A 308 -4.77 -4.87 6.99
N TYR A 309 -5.38 -4.02 6.17
CA TYR A 309 -4.72 -3.33 5.06
C TYR A 309 -4.24 -1.93 5.38
N CYS A 310 -4.97 -1.20 6.21
CA CYS A 310 -4.65 0.19 6.53
C CYS A 310 -5.04 0.54 7.96
N ALA A 311 -4.40 1.56 8.51
CA ALA A 311 -4.71 2.11 9.82
C ALA A 311 -4.58 3.62 9.84
N CYS A 312 -5.36 4.29 10.68
CA CYS A 312 -5.32 5.73 10.83
C CYS A 312 -5.62 6.17 12.25
N GLN A 313 -4.76 7.00 12.83
CA GLN A 313 -5.05 7.69 14.09
C GLN A 313 -6.14 8.74 13.85
N HIS A 314 -7.27 8.60 14.53
CA HIS A 314 -8.32 9.60 14.55
C HIS A 314 -8.74 9.89 15.99
N ARG A 315 -8.47 11.10 16.46
CA ARG A 315 -8.66 11.47 17.86
C ARG A 315 -7.86 10.51 18.78
N GLN A 316 -8.52 9.92 19.78
CA GLN A 316 -7.89 9.04 20.77
C GLN A 316 -7.89 7.55 20.37
N SER A 317 -8.33 7.23 19.17
CA SER A 317 -8.46 5.84 18.71
C SER A 317 -7.75 5.65 17.38
N ILE A 318 -7.44 4.39 17.08
CA ILE A 318 -6.89 4.01 15.78
C ILE A 318 -7.93 3.17 15.06
N TYR A 319 -8.34 3.64 13.90
CA TYR A 319 -9.22 2.91 12.99
C TYR A 319 -8.37 2.02 12.10
N ILE A 320 -8.80 0.78 11.92
CA ILE A 320 -8.10 -0.26 11.16
C ILE A 320 -9.05 -0.79 10.10
N GLY A 321 -8.65 -0.69 8.86
CA GLY A 321 -9.38 -1.23 7.71
C GLY A 321 -8.91 -2.63 7.36
N SER A 322 -9.86 -3.50 7.03
CA SER A 322 -9.61 -4.89 6.70
C SER A 322 -10.29 -5.31 5.39
N ASP A 323 -10.13 -6.56 5.00
CA ASP A 323 -10.93 -7.24 3.98
C ASP A 323 -12.39 -7.48 4.41
N ASN A 324 -12.69 -7.29 5.69
CA ASN A 324 -13.96 -7.64 6.32
C ASN A 324 -14.46 -6.52 7.27
N GLY A 325 -14.44 -5.28 6.78
CA GLY A 325 -14.98 -4.13 7.50
C GLY A 325 -13.96 -3.33 8.31
N LEU A 326 -14.47 -2.55 9.24
CA LEU A 326 -13.71 -1.56 10.00
C LEU A 326 -13.56 -2.00 11.46
N TYR A 327 -12.34 -1.88 11.99
CA TYR A 327 -12.00 -2.17 13.38
C TYR A 327 -11.53 -0.92 14.11
N LEU A 328 -11.60 -0.95 15.42
CA LEU A 328 -11.18 0.14 16.31
C LEU A 328 -10.23 -0.40 17.37
N TYR A 329 -9.05 0.16 17.45
CA TYR A 329 -8.16 0.00 18.57
C TYR A 329 -8.26 1.21 19.50
N SER A 330 -8.51 0.94 20.78
CA SER A 330 -8.58 1.95 21.83
C SER A 330 -7.35 1.86 22.73
N PRO A 331 -6.34 2.73 22.59
CA PRO A 331 -5.11 2.64 23.38
C PRO A 331 -5.33 2.73 24.89
N SER A 332 -6.38 3.44 25.34
CA SER A 332 -6.71 3.57 26.76
C SER A 332 -7.20 2.29 27.43
N SER A 333 -7.82 1.38 26.66
CA SER A 333 -8.30 0.09 27.17
C SER A 333 -7.46 -1.09 26.68
N GLY A 334 -6.65 -0.90 25.65
CA GLY A 334 -5.90 -1.98 24.97
C GLY A 334 -6.79 -2.92 24.15
N VAL A 335 -8.06 -2.53 23.88
CA VAL A 335 -9.04 -3.38 23.21
C VAL A 335 -9.06 -3.09 21.73
N VAL A 336 -9.10 -4.16 20.93
CA VAL A 336 -9.39 -4.13 19.48
C VAL A 336 -10.77 -4.74 19.28
N GLU A 337 -11.68 -4.01 18.63
CA GLU A 337 -13.02 -4.46 18.37
C GLU A 337 -13.49 -4.12 16.95
N ARG A 338 -14.32 -5.00 16.37
CA ARG A 338 -14.98 -4.73 15.10
C ARG A 338 -16.09 -3.70 15.29
N LEU A 339 -16.16 -2.71 14.42
CA LEU A 339 -17.25 -1.74 14.41
C LEU A 339 -18.45 -2.33 13.66
N GLU A 340 -19.53 -2.61 14.40
CA GLU A 340 -20.76 -3.15 13.83
C GLU A 340 -21.96 -2.19 14.00
N VAL A 341 -21.91 -1.36 15.05
CA VAL A 341 -23.02 -0.49 15.43
C VAL A 341 -22.71 0.95 15.06
N GLY A 342 -23.70 1.64 14.47
CA GLY A 342 -23.57 3.06 14.13
C GLY A 342 -22.77 3.34 12.85
N ILE A 343 -22.40 2.31 12.08
CA ILE A 343 -21.76 2.43 10.77
C ILE A 343 -22.77 2.13 9.64
N PRO A 344 -22.56 2.66 8.42
CA PRO A 344 -23.33 2.30 7.24
C PRO A 344 -23.28 0.80 6.94
N GLU A 345 -24.32 0.28 6.29
CA GLU A 345 -24.36 -1.12 5.86
C GLU A 345 -23.24 -1.43 4.87
N GLU A 346 -22.91 -0.48 4.02
CA GLU A 346 -21.86 -0.54 3.02
C GLU A 346 -20.45 -0.74 3.62
N LEU A 347 -20.25 -0.43 4.91
CA LEU A 347 -18.99 -0.63 5.63
C LEU A 347 -18.89 -1.97 6.36
N ARG A 348 -19.99 -2.66 6.61
CA ARG A 348 -19.97 -3.78 7.56
C ARG A 348 -19.06 -4.92 7.17
N ASP A 349 -19.10 -5.28 5.89
CA ASP A 349 -18.32 -6.41 5.35
C ASP A 349 -17.52 -5.97 4.10
N ALA A 350 -17.22 -4.66 4.00
CA ALA A 350 -16.49 -4.12 2.88
C ALA A 350 -14.98 -4.29 3.08
N THR A 351 -14.26 -4.53 2.01
CA THR A 351 -12.82 -4.30 1.96
C THR A 351 -12.55 -2.79 2.11
N ILE A 352 -11.64 -2.42 3.00
CA ILE A 352 -11.24 -1.04 3.22
C ILE A 352 -9.90 -0.78 2.53
N VAL A 353 -9.91 0.10 1.54
CA VAL A 353 -8.73 0.44 0.73
C VAL A 353 -7.84 1.47 1.43
N ASP A 354 -8.46 2.51 2.00
CA ASP A 354 -7.74 3.59 2.68
C ASP A 354 -8.57 4.22 3.80
N ILE A 355 -7.88 4.71 4.80
CA ILE A 355 -8.47 5.50 5.89
C ILE A 355 -7.62 6.76 6.09
N SER A 356 -8.25 7.92 6.02
CA SER A 356 -7.57 9.19 6.20
C SER A 356 -8.29 10.06 7.23
N SER A 357 -7.53 10.71 8.12
CA SER A 357 -8.05 11.61 9.14
C SER A 357 -7.60 13.04 8.91
N VAL A 358 -8.53 13.98 8.95
CA VAL A 358 -8.24 15.41 8.86
C VAL A 358 -9.14 16.23 9.80
N GLY A 359 -8.54 16.87 10.78
CA GLY A 359 -9.28 17.59 11.82
C GLY A 359 -10.21 16.68 12.60
N SER A 360 -11.53 16.94 12.55
CA SER A 360 -12.55 16.12 13.21
C SER A 360 -13.20 15.09 12.30
N VAL A 361 -12.77 14.99 11.05
CA VAL A 361 -13.36 14.14 10.01
C VAL A 361 -12.48 12.92 9.74
N LEU A 362 -13.12 11.76 9.69
CA LEU A 362 -12.53 10.51 9.21
C LEU A 362 -13.12 10.21 7.83
N TRP A 363 -12.28 9.90 6.89
CA TRP A 363 -12.61 9.40 5.57
C TRP A 363 -12.24 7.92 5.47
N VAL A 364 -13.11 7.13 4.86
CA VAL A 364 -12.90 5.71 4.60
C VAL A 364 -13.20 5.44 3.14
N LEU A 365 -12.28 4.81 2.46
CA LEU A 365 -12.38 4.42 1.05
C LEU A 365 -12.56 2.90 0.96
N THR A 366 -13.59 2.47 0.25
CA THR A 366 -13.76 1.08 -0.19
C THR A 366 -13.52 1.01 -1.71
N PRO A 367 -13.46 -0.16 -2.33
CA PRO A 367 -13.33 -0.24 -3.79
C PRO A 367 -14.44 0.49 -4.58
N TRP A 368 -15.58 0.74 -3.95
CA TRP A 368 -16.76 1.26 -4.65
C TRP A 368 -17.35 2.55 -4.10
N ASP A 369 -17.10 2.83 -2.83
CA ASP A 369 -17.73 3.95 -2.12
C ASP A 369 -16.69 4.76 -1.34
N LEU A 370 -16.93 6.05 -1.26
CA LEU A 370 -16.21 6.94 -0.34
C LEU A 370 -17.12 7.28 0.84
N MET A 371 -16.63 7.18 2.04
CA MET A 371 -17.41 7.44 3.26
C MET A 371 -16.77 8.50 4.12
N ARG A 372 -17.58 9.28 4.77
CA ARG A 372 -17.17 10.39 5.61
C ARG A 372 -17.87 10.34 6.96
N PHE A 373 -17.11 10.34 8.04
CA PHE A 373 -17.60 10.46 9.40
C PHE A 373 -17.18 11.81 9.99
N ASP A 374 -18.14 12.61 10.47
CA ASP A 374 -17.86 13.93 11.03
C ASP A 374 -17.71 13.94 12.56
N GLY A 375 -17.72 12.76 13.17
CA GLY A 375 -17.69 12.56 14.60
C GLY A 375 -19.07 12.37 15.23
N ALA A 376 -20.15 12.53 14.45
CA ALA A 376 -21.53 12.30 14.88
C ALA A 376 -22.30 11.38 13.93
N ALA A 377 -22.10 11.53 12.62
CA ALA A 377 -22.82 10.78 11.61
C ALA A 377 -21.92 10.38 10.44
N TRP A 378 -22.24 9.25 9.85
CA TRP A 378 -21.67 8.78 8.60
C TRP A 378 -22.43 9.31 7.40
N GLN A 379 -21.72 9.60 6.34
CA GLN A 379 -22.24 9.91 5.02
C GLN A 379 -21.61 8.97 4.00
N VAL A 380 -22.43 8.20 3.31
CA VAL A 380 -22.01 7.40 2.14
C VAL A 380 -22.04 8.30 0.91
N ILE A 381 -20.99 8.28 0.14
CA ILE A 381 -20.78 9.10 -1.05
C ILE A 381 -20.54 8.15 -2.22
N VAL A 382 -21.60 7.92 -2.99
CA VAL A 382 -21.58 7.04 -4.15
C VAL A 382 -21.12 7.84 -5.37
N HIS A 383 -20.19 7.28 -6.15
CA HIS A 383 -19.84 7.85 -7.43
C HIS A 383 -20.96 7.54 -8.47
N PRO A 384 -21.32 8.51 -9.35
CA PRO A 384 -22.40 8.27 -10.33
C PRO A 384 -22.22 7.03 -11.21
N ASP A 385 -20.98 6.68 -11.55
CA ASP A 385 -20.67 5.52 -12.40
C ASP A 385 -20.69 4.19 -11.62
N ASN A 386 -20.72 4.24 -10.28
CA ASN A 386 -20.80 3.08 -9.39
C ASN A 386 -22.20 2.92 -8.75
N GLY A 387 -23.14 3.79 -9.08
CA GLY A 387 -24.47 3.90 -8.49
C GLY A 387 -25.62 3.21 -9.22
#